data_7d22fa63119aab7ec77d5bc17ff95164
#
_entry.id   7d22fa63119aab7ec77d5bc17ff95164
#
_cell.length_a   1.000
_cell.length_b   1.000
_cell.length_c   1.000
_cell.angle_alpha   90.00
_cell.angle_beta   90.00
_cell.angle_gamma   90.00
#
_symmetry.space_group_name_H-M   'P 1'
#
loop_
_entity.id
_entity.type
_entity.pdbx_description
1 polymer ?
#
loop_
_entity_poly.entity_id
_entity_poly.type
_entity_poly.pdbx_seq_one_letter_code
_entity_poly.pdbx_strand_id
1 'polypeptide(L)'
;MDIEEIQNAILDDVTSSSALLTPQNLEKTIIETYGLNRPRAKAVLKDLVAQGQLEYTYEFGSTYLVRSFNKPVRISPHVVVKPPGYRYQPAPDEVVIQIKPGAAFGGGRHPTTRLSVKAIDFLLKELRLDWLKETCSVLDIGTGSGILAIAAVCLGINNGLAIDIDPCAIAEASENIALNHLEGQLVVSDRQLDTIHQSFS
;
A
#
# COMPACT_ATOMS: atom_id res chain seq x y z
N MET A 1 -7.94 -28.37 7.29
CA MET A 1 -7.55 -27.17 6.56
C MET A 1 -6.31 -27.48 5.77
N ASP A 2 -6.31 -27.19 4.49
CA ASP A 2 -5.18 -27.40 3.59
C ASP A 2 -4.05 -26.38 3.94
N ILE A 3 -2.80 -26.71 3.59
CA ILE A 3 -1.66 -25.81 3.85
C ILE A 3 -1.82 -24.49 3.10
N GLU A 4 -2.38 -24.51 1.90
CA GLU A 4 -2.65 -23.32 1.10
C GLU A 4 -3.70 -22.41 1.77
N GLU A 5 -4.76 -22.98 2.35
CA GLU A 5 -5.74 -22.22 3.13
C GLU A 5 -5.11 -21.58 4.36
N ILE A 6 -4.21 -22.30 5.06
CA ILE A 6 -3.47 -21.76 6.20
C ILE A 6 -2.54 -20.63 5.76
N GLN A 7 -1.82 -20.77 4.65
CA GLN A 7 -0.95 -19.74 4.11
C GLN A 7 -1.72 -18.47 3.75
N ASN A 8 -2.87 -18.60 3.09
CA ASN A 8 -3.72 -17.48 2.75
C ASN A 8 -4.25 -16.76 3.99
N ALA A 9 -4.70 -17.48 5.00
CA ALA A 9 -5.16 -16.90 6.24
C ALA A 9 -4.04 -16.16 7.00
N ILE A 10 -2.81 -16.70 7.04
CA ILE A 10 -1.65 -16.01 7.60
C ILE A 10 -1.36 -14.70 6.84
N LEU A 11 -1.45 -14.74 5.52
CA LEU A 11 -1.23 -13.55 4.69
C LEU A 11 -2.29 -12.49 4.95
N ASP A 12 -3.54 -12.89 5.19
CA ASP A 12 -4.64 -12.00 5.55
C ASP A 12 -4.44 -11.43 6.96
N ASP A 13 -4.01 -12.24 7.93
CA ASP A 13 -3.68 -11.79 9.28
C ASP A 13 -2.57 -10.73 9.28
N VAL A 14 -1.45 -11.01 8.58
CA VAL A 14 -0.35 -10.03 8.41
C VAL A 14 -0.84 -8.78 7.69
N THR A 15 -1.78 -8.95 6.74
CA THR A 15 -2.32 -7.85 5.95
C THR A 15 -3.30 -6.98 6.74
N SER A 16 -4.12 -7.57 7.59
CA SER A 16 -5.16 -6.88 8.36
C SER A 16 -4.68 -6.36 9.72
N SER A 17 -3.55 -6.89 10.23
CA SER A 17 -3.00 -6.49 11.52
C SER A 17 -2.66 -5.01 11.56
N SER A 18 -3.10 -4.33 12.61
CA SER A 18 -2.72 -2.95 12.93
C SER A 18 -1.34 -2.85 13.58
N ALA A 19 -0.77 -3.99 14.01
CA ALA A 19 0.53 -4.09 14.66
C ALA A 19 1.52 -4.88 13.79
N LEU A 20 2.80 -4.55 13.90
CA LEU A 20 3.87 -5.34 13.30
C LEU A 20 3.98 -6.69 14.04
N LEU A 21 3.99 -7.77 13.28
CA LEU A 21 4.01 -9.12 13.83
C LEU A 21 5.43 -9.71 13.77
N THR A 22 5.95 -10.13 14.92
CA THR A 22 7.23 -10.85 14.96
C THR A 22 7.05 -12.29 14.43
N PRO A 23 8.11 -12.93 13.91
CA PRO A 23 8.06 -14.33 13.52
C PRO A 23 7.57 -15.24 14.65
N GLN A 24 7.92 -14.92 15.90
CA GLN A 24 7.52 -15.69 17.09
C GLN A 24 6.01 -15.55 17.37
N ASN A 25 5.46 -14.35 17.23
CA ASN A 25 4.03 -14.12 17.39
C ASN A 25 3.23 -14.86 16.33
N LEU A 26 3.67 -14.81 15.07
CA LEU A 26 3.03 -15.58 13.99
C LEU A 26 3.14 -17.08 14.19
N GLU A 27 4.31 -17.61 14.60
CA GLU A 27 4.44 -19.03 14.97
C GLU A 27 3.42 -19.42 16.02
N LYS A 28 3.27 -18.62 17.08
CA LYS A 28 2.33 -18.88 18.18
C LYS A 28 0.89 -18.88 17.67
N THR A 29 0.50 -17.87 16.89
CA THR A 29 -0.85 -17.80 16.29
C THR A 29 -1.13 -19.02 15.41
N ILE A 30 -0.18 -19.43 14.56
CA ILE A 30 -0.32 -20.60 13.70
C ILE A 30 -0.54 -21.89 14.52
N ILE A 31 0.21 -22.06 15.60
CA ILE A 31 0.08 -23.23 16.48
C ILE A 31 -1.28 -23.22 17.17
N GLU A 32 -1.71 -22.10 17.73
CA GLU A 32 -2.94 -21.96 18.50
C GLU A 32 -4.19 -22.05 17.63
N THR A 33 -4.16 -21.42 16.44
CA THR A 33 -5.32 -21.33 15.56
C THR A 33 -5.50 -22.58 14.69
N TYR A 34 -4.38 -23.14 14.17
CA TYR A 34 -4.44 -24.22 13.18
C TYR A 34 -3.96 -25.57 13.71
N GLY A 35 -3.56 -25.65 14.98
CA GLY A 35 -3.12 -26.88 15.62
C GLY A 35 -1.84 -27.49 15.03
N LEU A 36 -1.05 -26.70 14.33
CA LEU A 36 0.23 -27.14 13.78
C LEU A 36 1.28 -27.24 14.89
N ASN A 37 2.19 -28.22 14.77
CA ASN A 37 3.35 -28.24 15.64
C ASN A 37 4.36 -27.16 15.22
N ARG A 38 5.24 -26.77 16.15
CA ARG A 38 6.23 -25.70 15.94
C ARG A 38 7.11 -25.86 14.70
N PRO A 39 7.64 -27.05 14.37
CA PRO A 39 8.42 -27.24 13.14
C PRO A 39 7.61 -26.95 11.87
N ARG A 40 6.34 -27.38 11.81
CA ARG A 40 5.45 -27.11 10.68
C ARG A 40 5.07 -25.63 10.58
N ALA A 41 4.77 -24.97 11.70
CA ALA A 41 4.50 -23.54 11.71
C ALA A 41 5.69 -22.73 11.16
N LYS A 42 6.92 -23.07 11.58
CA LYS A 42 8.14 -22.46 11.03
C LYS A 42 8.31 -22.74 9.54
N ALA A 43 8.03 -23.95 9.09
CA ALA A 43 8.13 -24.31 7.67
C ALA A 43 7.18 -23.46 6.82
N VAL A 44 5.91 -23.31 7.25
CA VAL A 44 4.91 -22.48 6.55
C VAL A 44 5.40 -21.02 6.41
N LEU A 45 5.91 -20.40 7.48
CA LEU A 45 6.43 -19.03 7.42
C LEU A 45 7.66 -18.94 6.51
N LYS A 46 8.56 -19.91 6.57
CA LYS A 46 9.75 -19.96 5.72
C LYS A 46 9.38 -20.13 4.24
N ASP A 47 8.38 -20.94 3.94
CA ASP A 47 7.88 -21.13 2.58
C ASP A 47 7.24 -19.84 2.04
N LEU A 48 6.45 -19.12 2.84
CA LEU A 48 5.88 -17.84 2.47
C LEU A 48 6.95 -16.78 2.17
N VAL A 49 8.05 -16.78 2.93
CA VAL A 49 9.20 -15.91 2.65
C VAL A 49 9.94 -16.36 1.37
N ALA A 50 10.19 -17.65 1.21
CA ALA A 50 10.84 -18.19 0.03
C ALA A 50 10.05 -17.95 -1.26
N GLN A 51 8.71 -17.99 -1.16
CA GLN A 51 7.78 -17.65 -2.25
C GLN A 51 7.68 -16.14 -2.49
N GLY A 52 8.33 -15.30 -1.67
CA GLY A 52 8.25 -13.84 -1.75
C GLY A 52 6.85 -13.30 -1.42
N GLN A 53 6.08 -13.99 -0.60
CA GLN A 53 4.79 -13.54 -0.10
C GLN A 53 4.94 -12.71 1.19
N LEU A 54 5.92 -13.08 2.02
CA LEU A 54 6.36 -12.34 3.19
C LEU A 54 7.82 -11.94 3.04
N GLU A 55 8.22 -10.90 3.75
CA GLU A 55 9.63 -10.50 3.88
C GLU A 55 9.93 -10.07 5.30
N TYR A 56 11.21 -10.18 5.70
CA TYR A 56 11.66 -9.68 6.98
C TYR A 56 11.93 -8.18 6.88
N THR A 57 11.46 -7.42 7.87
CA THR A 57 11.85 -6.02 8.09
C THR A 57 12.42 -5.87 9.50
N TYR A 58 13.32 -4.91 9.69
CA TYR A 58 13.89 -4.60 11.00
C TYR A 58 13.52 -3.18 11.39
N GLU A 59 12.66 -3.05 12.39
CA GLU A 59 12.15 -1.77 12.89
C GLU A 59 12.12 -1.76 14.41
N PHE A 60 12.35 -0.62 15.03
CA PHE A 60 12.30 -0.45 16.49
C PHE A 60 13.12 -1.48 17.30
N GLY A 61 14.28 -1.89 16.76
CA GLY A 61 15.15 -2.86 17.43
C GLY A 61 14.69 -4.33 17.36
N SER A 62 13.68 -4.63 16.55
CA SER A 62 13.11 -5.96 16.40
C SER A 62 12.91 -6.36 14.93
N THR A 63 12.91 -7.68 14.68
CA THR A 63 12.59 -8.24 13.36
C THR A 63 11.11 -8.59 13.28
N TYR A 64 10.46 -8.17 12.20
CA TYR A 64 9.07 -8.46 11.91
C TYR A 64 8.92 -9.17 10.58
N LEU A 65 7.81 -9.86 10.40
CA LEU A 65 7.37 -10.37 9.09
C LEU A 65 6.26 -9.48 8.57
N VAL A 66 6.45 -8.97 7.37
CA VAL A 66 5.51 -8.10 6.68
C VAL A 66 5.13 -8.68 5.32
N ARG A 67 4.02 -8.24 4.77
CA ARG A 67 3.66 -8.59 3.40
C ARG A 67 4.73 -8.09 2.44
N SER A 68 5.23 -8.98 1.59
CA SER A 68 6.19 -8.58 0.56
C SER A 68 5.49 -7.86 -0.57
N PHE A 69 6.00 -6.69 -0.93
CA PHE A 69 5.55 -5.88 -2.07
C PHE A 69 6.40 -6.10 -3.33
N ASN A 70 7.21 -7.15 -3.35
CA ASN A 70 7.92 -7.59 -4.56
C ASN A 70 7.00 -8.31 -5.56
N LYS A 71 5.71 -8.42 -5.25
CA LYS A 71 4.64 -8.98 -6.09
C LYS A 71 3.40 -8.07 -5.98
N PRO A 72 2.42 -8.20 -6.91
CA PRO A 72 1.15 -7.52 -6.78
C PRO A 72 0.44 -7.89 -5.47
N VAL A 73 0.01 -6.88 -4.73
CA VAL A 73 -0.72 -7.02 -3.48
C VAL A 73 -2.03 -6.27 -3.56
N ARG A 74 -3.14 -6.98 -3.36
CA ARG A 74 -4.46 -6.35 -3.23
C ARG A 74 -4.55 -5.64 -1.88
N ILE A 75 -4.77 -4.33 -1.89
CA ILE A 75 -4.90 -3.52 -0.68
C ILE A 75 -6.37 -3.35 -0.29
N SER A 76 -7.24 -3.18 -1.28
CA SER A 76 -8.68 -3.01 -1.12
C SER A 76 -9.44 -3.75 -2.22
N PRO A 77 -10.77 -3.81 -2.22
CA PRO A 77 -11.53 -4.50 -3.26
C PRO A 77 -11.17 -4.07 -4.68
N HIS A 78 -10.89 -2.77 -4.91
CA HIS A 78 -10.62 -2.22 -6.23
C HIS A 78 -9.17 -1.79 -6.45
N VAL A 79 -8.26 -1.88 -5.44
CA VAL A 79 -6.88 -1.38 -5.56
C VAL A 79 -5.87 -2.49 -5.38
N VAL A 80 -5.03 -2.67 -6.39
CA VAL A 80 -3.86 -3.54 -6.38
C VAL A 80 -2.60 -2.69 -6.53
N VAL A 81 -1.65 -2.84 -5.63
CA VAL A 81 -0.32 -2.22 -5.71
C VAL A 81 0.69 -3.24 -6.19
N LYS A 82 1.54 -2.88 -7.14
CA LYS A 82 2.59 -3.76 -7.67
C LYS A 82 3.90 -3.00 -7.88
N PRO A 83 5.06 -3.70 -7.85
CA PRO A 83 6.32 -3.12 -8.28
C PRO A 83 6.32 -2.91 -9.81
N PRO A 84 7.16 -1.97 -10.32
CA PRO A 84 7.38 -1.80 -11.75
C PRO A 84 7.86 -3.10 -12.42
N GLY A 85 7.50 -3.29 -13.68
CA GLY A 85 7.92 -4.45 -14.47
C GLY A 85 7.22 -5.77 -14.15
N TYR A 86 6.47 -5.86 -13.07
CA TYR A 86 5.70 -7.06 -12.77
C TYR A 86 4.45 -7.14 -13.66
N ARG A 87 4.25 -8.27 -14.34
CA ARG A 87 3.05 -8.49 -15.17
C ARG A 87 1.87 -8.83 -14.24
N TYR A 88 0.80 -8.09 -14.38
CA TYR A 88 -0.46 -8.32 -13.67
C TYR A 88 -1.62 -8.01 -14.61
N GLN A 89 -2.61 -8.89 -14.64
CA GLN A 89 -3.83 -8.69 -15.42
C GLN A 89 -4.93 -8.30 -14.45
N PRO A 90 -5.40 -7.03 -14.48
CA PRO A 90 -6.43 -6.58 -13.55
C PRO A 90 -7.79 -7.19 -13.90
N ALA A 91 -8.63 -7.38 -12.88
CA ALA A 91 -10.06 -7.60 -13.07
C ALA A 91 -10.74 -6.30 -13.58
N PRO A 92 -11.98 -6.39 -14.13
CA PRO A 92 -12.64 -5.25 -14.78
C PRO A 92 -12.75 -3.98 -13.91
N ASP A 93 -12.92 -4.15 -12.60
CA ASP A 93 -13.09 -3.02 -11.67
C ASP A 93 -11.83 -2.68 -10.86
N GLU A 94 -10.70 -3.31 -11.20
CA GLU A 94 -9.44 -3.10 -10.48
C GLU A 94 -8.63 -1.95 -11.04
N VAL A 95 -8.11 -1.16 -10.13
CA VAL A 95 -7.11 -0.13 -10.36
C VAL A 95 -5.74 -0.70 -9.95
N VAL A 96 -4.78 -0.63 -10.86
CA VAL A 96 -3.41 -1.11 -10.59
C VAL A 96 -2.48 0.07 -10.43
N ILE A 97 -1.89 0.19 -9.25
CA ILE A 97 -0.94 1.24 -8.90
C ILE A 97 0.47 0.66 -8.90
N GLN A 98 1.37 1.28 -9.63
CA GLN A 98 2.78 0.93 -9.65
C GLN A 98 3.54 1.79 -8.64
N ILE A 99 4.17 1.15 -7.65
CA ILE A 99 5.02 1.83 -6.66
C ILE A 99 6.40 1.18 -6.71
N LYS A 100 7.43 2.00 -6.95
CA LYS A 100 8.81 1.57 -6.89
C LYS A 100 9.21 1.37 -5.42
N PRO A 101 9.87 0.26 -5.07
CA PRO A 101 10.47 0.13 -3.75
C PRO A 101 11.48 1.26 -3.51
N GLY A 102 11.29 2.01 -2.46
CA GLY A 102 12.11 3.18 -2.11
C GLY A 102 12.26 3.35 -0.60
N ALA A 103 12.90 4.42 -0.20
CA ALA A 103 13.11 4.80 1.21
C ALA A 103 11.97 5.68 1.75
N ALA A 104 11.22 6.36 0.88
CA ALA A 104 10.10 7.20 1.31
C ALA A 104 8.98 6.38 1.94
N PHE A 105 8.33 6.97 2.93
CA PHE A 105 7.17 6.37 3.56
C PHE A 105 6.01 6.21 2.56
N GLY A 106 5.21 5.17 2.74
CA GLY A 106 4.00 5.00 1.91
C GLY A 106 4.13 3.96 0.79
N GLY A 107 5.17 3.13 0.78
CA GLY A 107 5.29 2.04 -0.21
C GLY A 107 4.19 0.95 -0.16
N GLY A 108 3.09 1.20 0.55
CA GLY A 108 1.97 0.27 0.71
C GLY A 108 2.14 -0.78 1.82
N ARG A 109 3.31 -0.87 2.44
CA ARG A 109 3.61 -1.87 3.48
C ARG A 109 2.99 -1.52 4.82
N HIS A 110 2.97 -0.23 5.17
CA HIS A 110 2.54 0.23 6.48
C HIS A 110 1.00 0.12 6.63
N PRO A 111 0.50 -0.35 7.79
CA PRO A 111 -0.93 -0.51 8.03
C PRO A 111 -1.74 0.79 7.82
N THR A 112 -1.17 1.95 8.21
CA THR A 112 -1.85 3.25 8.04
C THR A 112 -2.02 3.61 6.56
N THR A 113 -0.98 3.43 5.73
CA THR A 113 -1.04 3.64 4.28
C THR A 113 -2.15 2.79 3.66
N ARG A 114 -2.22 1.52 4.06
CA ARG A 114 -3.25 0.59 3.56
C ARG A 114 -4.65 0.98 4.03
N LEU A 115 -4.79 1.41 5.28
CA LEU A 115 -6.06 1.91 5.81
C LEU A 115 -6.51 3.16 5.04
N SER A 116 -5.60 4.08 4.75
CA SER A 116 -5.90 5.29 3.97
C SER A 116 -6.31 4.96 2.54
N VAL A 117 -5.61 4.04 1.86
CA VAL A 117 -6.02 3.58 0.51
C VAL A 117 -7.39 2.91 0.54
N LYS A 118 -7.67 2.06 1.55
CA LYS A 118 -9.00 1.46 1.73
C LYS A 118 -10.08 2.49 1.96
N ALA A 119 -9.79 3.55 2.73
CA ALA A 119 -10.74 4.63 2.97
C ALA A 119 -11.04 5.41 1.68
N ILE A 120 -10.03 5.72 0.87
CA ILE A 120 -10.19 6.38 -0.43
C ILE A 120 -11.03 5.51 -1.37
N ASP A 121 -10.72 4.21 -1.47
CA ASP A 121 -11.48 3.26 -2.27
C ASP A 121 -12.94 3.19 -1.83
N PHE A 122 -13.19 3.06 -0.54
CA PHE A 122 -14.54 3.04 0.04
C PHE A 122 -15.33 4.31 -0.29
N LEU A 123 -14.73 5.48 -0.14
CA LEU A 123 -15.39 6.77 -0.43
C LEU A 123 -15.74 6.90 -1.92
N LEU A 124 -14.83 6.53 -2.82
CA LEU A 124 -14.96 6.80 -4.24
C LEU A 124 -15.68 5.69 -5.03
N LYS A 125 -15.70 4.45 -4.50
CA LYS A 125 -16.32 3.31 -5.18
C LYS A 125 -17.57 2.79 -4.47
N GLU A 126 -17.48 2.57 -3.14
CA GLU A 126 -18.60 1.98 -2.39
C GLU A 126 -19.69 3.01 -2.07
N LEU A 127 -19.33 4.19 -1.57
CA LEU A 127 -20.28 5.26 -1.27
C LEU A 127 -20.76 6.00 -2.53
N ARG A 128 -20.16 5.72 -3.69
CA ARG A 128 -20.49 6.33 -4.99
C ARG A 128 -20.61 7.85 -4.91
N LEU A 129 -19.67 8.49 -4.24
CA LEU A 129 -19.59 9.94 -4.18
C LEU A 129 -19.04 10.49 -5.50
N ASP A 130 -19.74 10.21 -6.62
CA ASP A 130 -19.28 10.54 -7.97
C ASP A 130 -19.09 12.04 -8.18
N TRP A 131 -19.84 12.86 -7.43
CA TRP A 131 -19.65 14.31 -7.42
C TRP A 131 -18.24 14.75 -6.98
N LEU A 132 -17.57 13.98 -6.10
CA LEU A 132 -16.17 14.26 -5.74
C LEU A 132 -15.24 14.17 -6.94
N LYS A 133 -15.50 13.25 -7.84
CA LYS A 133 -14.68 13.03 -9.03
C LYS A 133 -14.74 14.21 -9.99
N GLU A 134 -15.90 14.86 -10.08
CA GLU A 134 -16.15 15.96 -11.00
C GLU A 134 -15.75 17.33 -10.43
N THR A 135 -15.86 17.51 -9.12
CA THR A 135 -15.76 18.83 -8.47
C THR A 135 -14.56 18.99 -7.55
N CYS A 136 -13.90 17.90 -7.14
CA CYS A 136 -12.82 17.93 -6.17
C CYS A 136 -11.46 17.61 -6.78
N SER A 137 -10.43 18.17 -6.17
CA SER A 137 -9.03 17.81 -6.36
C SER A 137 -8.49 17.17 -5.08
N VAL A 138 -7.45 16.35 -5.19
CA VAL A 138 -6.76 15.80 -4.02
C VAL A 138 -5.61 16.70 -3.59
N LEU A 139 -5.50 16.92 -2.29
CA LEU A 139 -4.30 17.49 -1.66
C LEU A 139 -3.72 16.44 -0.71
N ASP A 140 -2.53 15.93 -1.04
CA ASP A 140 -1.81 14.94 -0.22
C ASP A 140 -0.63 15.61 0.48
N ILE A 141 -0.74 15.76 1.80
CA ILE A 141 0.23 16.46 2.65
C ILE A 141 1.12 15.42 3.34
N GLY A 142 2.44 15.53 3.13
CA GLY A 142 3.38 14.49 3.53
C GLY A 142 3.22 13.27 2.63
N THR A 143 3.28 13.50 1.33
CA THR A 143 2.91 12.51 0.31
C THR A 143 3.79 11.24 0.31
N GLY A 144 5.02 11.34 0.81
CA GLY A 144 5.96 10.23 0.81
C GLY A 144 6.16 9.65 -0.58
N SER A 145 5.77 8.40 -0.79
CA SER A 145 5.84 7.72 -2.10
C SER A 145 4.81 8.21 -3.14
N GLY A 146 3.87 9.07 -2.76
CA GLY A 146 2.79 9.54 -3.63
C GLY A 146 1.58 8.59 -3.70
N ILE A 147 1.59 7.47 -3.00
CA ILE A 147 0.59 6.39 -3.16
C ILE A 147 -0.85 6.85 -2.93
N LEU A 148 -1.11 7.76 -1.97
CA LEU A 148 -2.48 8.20 -1.65
C LEU A 148 -3.02 9.12 -2.75
N ALA A 149 -2.22 10.08 -3.21
CA ALA A 149 -2.56 10.94 -4.34
C ALA A 149 -2.80 10.12 -5.61
N ILE A 150 -1.89 9.17 -5.92
CA ILE A 150 -2.02 8.26 -7.06
C ILE A 150 -3.30 7.43 -6.94
N ALA A 151 -3.58 6.86 -5.76
CA ALA A 151 -4.80 6.08 -5.55
C ALA A 151 -6.06 6.90 -5.78
N ALA A 152 -6.12 8.13 -5.27
CA ALA A 152 -7.28 9.00 -5.46
C ALA A 152 -7.54 9.30 -6.93
N VAL A 153 -6.49 9.64 -7.70
CA VAL A 153 -6.64 9.94 -9.12
C VAL A 153 -6.98 8.69 -9.92
N CYS A 154 -6.32 7.56 -9.67
CA CYS A 154 -6.65 6.29 -10.32
C CYS A 154 -8.08 5.82 -10.03
N LEU A 155 -8.65 6.18 -8.87
CA LEU A 155 -10.04 5.87 -8.50
C LEU A 155 -11.06 6.88 -9.04
N GLY A 156 -10.59 7.95 -9.70
CA GLY A 156 -11.44 8.85 -10.48
C GLY A 156 -11.40 10.33 -10.11
N ILE A 157 -10.58 10.77 -9.14
CA ILE A 157 -10.36 12.22 -8.93
C ILE A 157 -9.56 12.77 -10.11
N ASN A 158 -9.95 13.93 -10.63
CA ASN A 158 -9.41 14.47 -11.87
C ASN A 158 -7.94 14.91 -11.76
N ASN A 159 -7.57 15.57 -10.64
CA ASN A 159 -6.23 16.14 -10.47
C ASN A 159 -5.90 16.30 -8.98
N GLY A 160 -4.65 16.66 -8.70
CA GLY A 160 -4.22 16.91 -7.33
C GLY A 160 -2.82 17.49 -7.18
N LEU A 161 -2.54 17.88 -5.96
CA LEU A 161 -1.25 18.36 -5.50
C LEU A 161 -0.75 17.44 -4.38
N ALA A 162 0.45 16.91 -4.56
CA ALA A 162 1.17 16.12 -3.57
C ALA A 162 2.34 16.95 -3.03
N ILE A 163 2.42 17.13 -1.72
CA ILE A 163 3.47 17.93 -1.12
C ILE A 163 4.24 17.15 -0.07
N ASP A 164 5.53 17.37 -0.02
CA ASP A 164 6.41 16.85 1.03
C ASP A 164 7.55 17.85 1.29
N ILE A 165 8.13 17.81 2.48
CA ILE A 165 9.30 18.61 2.85
C ILE A 165 10.61 17.84 2.59
N ASP A 166 10.54 16.52 2.43
CA ASP A 166 11.70 15.66 2.15
C ASP A 166 11.97 15.59 0.64
N PRO A 167 13.12 16.08 0.16
CA PRO A 167 13.49 15.99 -1.25
C PRO A 167 13.51 14.54 -1.79
N CYS A 168 13.83 13.55 -0.95
CA CYS A 168 13.78 12.15 -1.34
C CYS A 168 12.35 11.68 -1.60
N ALA A 169 11.42 12.07 -0.74
CA ALA A 169 9.99 11.78 -0.92
C ALA A 169 9.44 12.44 -2.19
N ILE A 170 9.79 13.71 -2.44
CA ILE A 170 9.41 14.45 -3.66
C ILE A 170 9.90 13.73 -4.92
N ALA A 171 11.15 13.28 -4.91
CA ALA A 171 11.72 12.57 -6.05
C ALA A 171 11.02 11.21 -6.27
N GLU A 172 10.81 10.43 -5.19
CA GLU A 172 10.12 9.13 -5.28
C GLU A 172 8.64 9.28 -5.70
N ALA A 173 7.92 10.28 -5.17
CA ALA A 173 6.55 10.56 -5.59
C ALA A 173 6.47 10.91 -7.08
N SER A 174 7.39 11.75 -7.55
CA SER A 174 7.47 12.14 -8.97
C SER A 174 7.74 10.95 -9.88
N GLU A 175 8.67 10.06 -9.50
CA GLU A 175 8.93 8.82 -10.23
C GLU A 175 7.69 7.90 -10.24
N ASN A 176 7.01 7.74 -9.11
CA ASN A 176 5.83 6.89 -9.01
C ASN A 176 4.64 7.45 -9.81
N ILE A 177 4.46 8.78 -9.84
CA ILE A 177 3.45 9.45 -10.67
C ILE A 177 3.73 9.17 -12.15
N ALA A 178 4.97 9.29 -12.59
CA ALA A 178 5.37 8.99 -13.96
C ALA A 178 5.17 7.50 -14.32
N LEU A 179 5.48 6.57 -13.41
CA LEU A 179 5.21 5.14 -13.58
C LEU A 179 3.72 4.81 -13.79
N ASN A 180 2.84 5.65 -13.26
CA ASN A 180 1.38 5.51 -13.41
C ASN A 180 0.80 6.40 -14.51
N HIS A 181 1.63 7.13 -15.27
CA HIS A 181 1.23 8.04 -16.36
C HIS A 181 0.27 9.16 -15.90
N LEU A 182 0.53 9.74 -14.73
CA LEU A 182 -0.32 10.75 -14.10
C LEU A 182 0.31 12.14 -14.03
N GLU A 183 1.40 12.42 -14.78
CA GLU A 183 2.10 13.71 -14.78
C GLU A 183 1.23 14.89 -15.23
N GLY A 184 0.19 14.62 -15.99
CA GLY A 184 -0.81 15.63 -16.39
C GLY A 184 -1.91 15.90 -15.35
N GLN A 185 -2.01 15.07 -14.31
CA GLN A 185 -3.07 15.12 -13.31
C GLN A 185 -2.55 15.39 -11.89
N LEU A 186 -1.31 14.97 -11.58
CA LEU A 186 -0.70 15.15 -10.27
C LEU A 186 0.56 16.00 -10.37
N VAL A 187 0.63 17.01 -9.52
CA VAL A 187 1.80 17.85 -9.34
C VAL A 187 2.45 17.53 -7.99
N VAL A 188 3.77 17.35 -7.97
CA VAL A 188 4.54 17.21 -6.73
C VAL A 188 5.26 18.51 -6.43
N SER A 189 5.29 18.95 -5.18
CA SER A 189 5.92 20.21 -4.78
C SER A 189 6.47 20.13 -3.36
N ASP A 190 7.49 20.95 -3.10
CA ASP A 190 8.05 21.25 -1.77
C ASP A 190 7.32 22.39 -1.05
N ARG A 191 6.20 22.88 -1.62
CA ARG A 191 5.44 23.99 -1.04
C ARG A 191 4.98 23.67 0.39
N GLN A 192 5.12 24.66 1.25
CA GLN A 192 4.55 24.62 2.60
C GLN A 192 3.06 24.96 2.56
N LEU A 193 2.29 24.39 3.48
CA LEU A 193 0.83 24.56 3.56
C LEU A 193 0.42 26.04 3.56
N ASP A 194 1.18 26.88 4.24
CA ASP A 194 0.91 28.32 4.38
C ASP A 194 0.91 29.07 3.03
N THR A 195 1.61 28.51 2.03
CA THR A 195 1.68 29.11 0.69
C THR A 195 0.60 28.62 -0.27
N ILE A 196 -0.10 27.53 0.09
CA ILE A 196 -1.12 26.89 -0.77
C ILE A 196 -2.43 27.67 -0.72
N HIS A 197 -2.77 28.35 0.38
CA HIS A 197 -3.97 29.17 0.52
C HIS A 197 -4.14 30.26 -0.58
N GLN A 198 -3.06 30.68 -1.21
CA GLN A 198 -3.09 31.69 -2.28
C GLN A 198 -3.43 31.12 -3.67
N SER A 199 -3.46 29.80 -3.83
CA SER A 199 -3.65 29.14 -5.14
C SER A 199 -5.06 28.59 -5.34
N PHE A 200 -5.90 28.60 -4.30
CA PHE A 200 -7.29 28.10 -4.32
C PHE A 200 -8.33 29.20 -4.08
N SER A 201 -7.92 30.48 -4.23
CA SER A 201 -8.81 31.64 -4.09
C SER A 201 -9.31 32.08 -5.47
#